data_784ea88684ca6df45c6ad147f0da59c2
#
_entry.id   784ea88684ca6df45c6ad147f0da59c2
#
_cell.length_a   1.000
_cell.length_b   1.000
_cell.length_c   1.000
_cell.angle_alpha   90.00
_cell.angle_beta   90.00
_cell.angle_gamma   90.00
#
_symmetry.space_group_name_H-M   'P 1'
#
loop_
_entity.id
_entity.type
_entity.pdbx_description
1 polymer ?
#
loop_
_entity_poly.entity_id
_entity_poly.type
_entity_poly.pdbx_seq_one_letter_code
_entity_poly.pdbx_strand_id
1 'polypeptide(L)'
;MFKSGRASHRNNVQLGRFGRNRTNVWNYRGTSSVVQATDEGNLLKLHPTVKPVALVADALLDCSKRGDVVLDAFLGSGSTVIAAERVGRRCYGIELDPHYVDTIVRRWQAFSGDCARRDASNRSFNEIEEEMETANVH
;
A
#
# COMPACT_ATOMS: atom_id res chain seq x y z
N MET A 1 -14.00 -3.63 -9.33
CA MET A 1 -14.05 -4.26 -7.99
C MET A 1 -15.01 -5.42 -8.05
N PHE A 2 -14.57 -6.61 -7.67
CA PHE A 2 -15.39 -7.81 -7.70
C PHE A 2 -15.86 -8.15 -6.29
N LYS A 3 -17.13 -8.53 -6.17
CA LYS A 3 -17.72 -9.01 -4.92
C LYS A 3 -17.74 -10.53 -4.93
N SER A 4 -17.23 -11.14 -3.89
CA SER A 4 -17.40 -12.57 -3.61
C SER A 4 -18.37 -12.76 -2.46
N GLY A 5 -19.29 -13.72 -2.59
CA GLY A 5 -20.26 -14.07 -1.55
C GLY A 5 -21.58 -13.29 -1.57
N ARG A 6 -22.45 -13.57 -0.57
CA ARG A 6 -23.82 -13.04 -0.44
C ARG A 6 -23.91 -11.71 0.34
N ALA A 7 -22.83 -11.22 0.92
CA ALA A 7 -22.84 -9.97 1.67
C ALA A 7 -23.25 -8.78 0.79
N SER A 8 -23.91 -7.79 1.35
CA SER A 8 -24.33 -6.58 0.64
C SER A 8 -23.10 -5.82 0.13
N HIS A 9 -23.17 -5.27 -1.09
CA HIS A 9 -22.15 -4.37 -1.60
C HIS A 9 -22.12 -3.10 -0.73
N ARG A 10 -20.93 -2.74 -0.27
CA ARG A 10 -20.73 -1.51 0.50
C ARG A 10 -20.44 -0.34 -0.44
N ASN A 11 -21.23 0.70 -0.31
CA ASN A 11 -21.01 1.97 -0.99
C ASN A 11 -21.10 3.12 0.04
N ASN A 12 -19.96 3.61 0.47
CA ASN A 12 -19.87 4.68 1.47
C ASN A 12 -20.03 6.07 0.85
N VAL A 13 -19.95 6.20 -0.48
CA VAL A 13 -20.06 7.49 -1.18
C VAL A 13 -21.47 8.07 -1.06
N GLN A 14 -22.50 7.21 -1.07
CA GLN A 14 -23.92 7.64 -1.00
C GLN A 14 -24.23 8.75 -2.01
N LEU A 15 -23.90 8.52 -3.28
CA LEU A 15 -24.11 9.50 -4.36
C LEU A 15 -25.53 10.03 -4.38
N GLY A 16 -25.67 11.34 -4.58
CA GLY A 16 -26.96 12.05 -4.57
C GLY A 16 -27.55 12.28 -3.18
N ARG A 17 -26.99 11.70 -2.11
CA ARG A 17 -27.44 11.92 -0.74
C ARG A 17 -26.62 13.03 -0.08
N PHE A 18 -27.26 13.99 0.55
CA PHE A 18 -26.60 15.15 1.19
C PHE A 18 -25.74 16.00 0.23
N GLY A 19 -26.11 16.09 -1.04
CA GLY A 19 -25.35 16.88 -2.04
C GLY A 19 -23.99 16.28 -2.40
N ARG A 20 -23.70 15.03 -2.04
CA ARG A 20 -22.44 14.38 -2.39
C ARG A 20 -22.47 13.95 -3.85
N ASN A 21 -21.64 14.59 -4.63
CA ASN A 21 -21.32 14.18 -5.99
C ASN A 21 -19.86 13.80 -6.06
N ARG A 22 -19.55 12.61 -6.57
CA ARG A 22 -18.19 12.19 -6.89
C ARG A 22 -18.09 12.05 -8.40
N THR A 23 -17.20 12.83 -8.99
CA THR A 23 -16.91 12.70 -10.42
C THR A 23 -16.19 11.37 -10.68
N ASN A 24 -16.31 10.85 -11.89
CA ASN A 24 -15.54 9.70 -12.36
C ASN A 24 -14.09 10.07 -12.72
N VAL A 25 -13.75 11.36 -12.66
CA VAL A 25 -12.38 11.87 -12.81
C VAL A 25 -11.88 12.31 -11.44
N TRP A 26 -10.79 11.68 -11.00
CA TRP A 26 -10.15 11.95 -9.72
C TRP A 26 -8.81 12.61 -9.94
N ASN A 27 -8.64 13.81 -9.42
CA ASN A 27 -7.41 14.59 -9.57
C ASN A 27 -6.53 14.42 -8.34
N TYR A 28 -5.41 13.71 -8.50
CA TYR A 28 -4.37 13.62 -7.49
C TYR A 28 -3.05 14.13 -8.06
N ARG A 29 -2.26 14.79 -7.24
CA ARG A 29 -0.90 15.13 -7.63
C ARG A 29 -0.14 13.84 -7.92
N GLY A 30 0.44 13.73 -9.11
CA GLY A 30 1.32 12.63 -9.45
C GLY A 30 2.52 12.58 -8.50
N THR A 31 3.05 11.39 -8.26
CA THR A 31 4.26 11.20 -7.44
C THR A 31 5.47 11.97 -7.96
N SER A 32 5.52 12.28 -9.25
CA SER A 32 6.57 13.11 -9.86
C SER A 32 6.60 14.56 -9.36
N SER A 33 5.50 15.10 -8.85
CA SER A 33 5.45 16.49 -8.34
C SER A 33 5.70 16.61 -6.83
N VAL A 34 5.73 15.50 -6.09
CA VAL A 34 5.98 15.46 -4.63
C VAL A 34 7.42 15.03 -4.30
N VAL A 35 8.16 14.60 -5.30
CA VAL A 35 9.50 13.97 -5.21
C VAL A 35 10.59 14.90 -4.64
N GLN A 36 10.33 16.18 -4.44
CA GLN A 36 11.34 17.10 -3.91
C GLN A 36 11.38 17.22 -2.37
N ALA A 37 10.48 16.56 -1.65
CA ALA A 37 10.32 16.79 -0.21
C ALA A 37 10.39 15.57 0.70
N THR A 38 10.43 14.33 0.17
CA THR A 38 10.47 13.10 0.97
C THR A 38 11.29 12.01 0.27
N ASP A 39 11.78 11.02 1.01
CA ASP A 39 12.49 9.81 0.52
C ASP A 39 11.75 9.02 -0.59
N GLU A 40 10.50 9.38 -0.89
CA GLU A 40 9.74 8.84 -2.03
C GLU A 40 10.40 9.15 -3.39
N GLY A 41 11.32 10.11 -3.48
CA GLY A 41 12.08 10.42 -4.69
C GLY A 41 12.94 9.27 -5.23
N ASN A 42 13.38 8.38 -4.36
CA ASN A 42 14.12 7.19 -4.73
C ASN A 42 13.21 6.08 -5.29
N LEU A 43 11.92 6.07 -4.94
CA LEU A 43 10.97 5.04 -5.34
C LEU A 43 10.55 5.13 -6.81
N LEU A 44 10.52 6.33 -7.38
CA LEU A 44 10.28 6.51 -8.82
C LEU A 44 11.41 5.97 -9.69
N LYS A 45 12.63 5.85 -9.13
CA LYS A 45 13.75 5.16 -9.80
C LYS A 45 13.58 3.65 -9.77
N LEU A 46 12.82 3.12 -8.82
CA LEU A 46 12.62 1.68 -8.61
C LEU A 46 11.36 1.15 -9.32
N HIS A 47 10.33 1.97 -9.53
CA HIS A 47 9.10 1.54 -10.22
C HIS A 47 8.57 2.66 -11.13
N PRO A 48 8.37 2.40 -12.44
CA PRO A 48 7.97 3.43 -13.42
C PRO A 48 6.57 4.00 -13.18
N THR A 49 5.72 3.34 -12.38
CA THR A 49 4.33 3.73 -12.16
C THR A 49 3.89 3.59 -10.71
N VAL A 50 4.40 4.45 -9.83
CA VAL A 50 3.93 4.51 -8.43
C VAL A 50 2.57 5.21 -8.37
N LYS A 51 1.54 4.53 -7.87
CA LYS A 51 0.22 5.13 -7.66
C LYS A 51 0.24 6.02 -6.42
N PRO A 52 -0.40 7.21 -6.44
CA PRO A 52 -0.55 8.03 -5.24
C PRO A 52 -1.28 7.27 -4.13
N VAL A 53 -0.68 7.21 -2.94
CA VAL A 53 -1.28 6.55 -1.77
C VAL A 53 -2.66 7.16 -1.44
N ALA A 54 -2.82 8.47 -1.60
CA ALA A 54 -4.09 9.15 -1.37
C ALA A 54 -5.21 8.65 -2.28
N LEU A 55 -4.92 8.39 -3.57
CA LEU A 55 -5.88 7.82 -4.52
C LEU A 55 -6.38 6.45 -4.05
N VAL A 56 -5.45 5.58 -3.64
CA VAL A 56 -5.79 4.23 -3.18
C VAL A 56 -6.56 4.30 -1.85
N ALA A 57 -6.14 5.16 -0.93
CA ALA A 57 -6.82 5.36 0.35
C ALA A 57 -8.27 5.81 0.17
N ASP A 58 -8.53 6.77 -0.73
CA ASP A 58 -9.89 7.22 -1.04
C ASP A 58 -10.75 6.11 -1.64
N ALA A 59 -10.18 5.30 -2.54
CA ALA A 59 -10.89 4.15 -3.10
C ALA A 59 -11.25 3.11 -2.01
N LEU A 60 -10.35 2.87 -1.04
CA LEU A 60 -10.62 1.98 0.08
C LEU A 60 -11.70 2.53 1.01
N LEU A 61 -11.70 3.84 1.27
CA LEU A 61 -12.73 4.50 2.09
C LEU A 61 -14.12 4.38 1.46
N ASP A 62 -14.22 4.45 0.13
CA ASP A 62 -15.50 4.38 -0.58
C ASP A 62 -16.18 3.02 -0.47
N CYS A 63 -15.43 1.93 -0.33
CA CYS A 63 -15.96 0.58 -0.49
C CYS A 63 -15.73 -0.36 0.71
N SER A 64 -15.04 0.11 1.75
CA SER A 64 -14.71 -0.68 2.92
C SER A 64 -14.91 0.10 4.22
N LYS A 65 -14.83 -0.59 5.35
CA LYS A 65 -14.80 -0.02 6.70
C LYS A 65 -13.48 -0.34 7.38
N ARG A 66 -13.20 0.34 8.47
CA ARG A 66 -12.05 0.05 9.32
C ARG A 66 -12.03 -1.43 9.74
N GLY A 67 -10.86 -2.07 9.65
CA GLY A 67 -10.65 -3.47 9.96
C GLY A 67 -11.00 -4.46 8.83
N ASP A 68 -11.60 -4.00 7.73
CA ASP A 68 -11.85 -4.87 6.57
C ASP A 68 -10.53 -5.31 5.92
N VAL A 69 -10.59 -6.44 5.22
CA VAL A 69 -9.46 -7.00 4.47
C VAL A 69 -9.43 -6.43 3.06
N VAL A 70 -8.24 -6.02 2.66
CA VAL A 70 -7.89 -5.60 1.30
C VAL A 70 -6.95 -6.65 0.72
N LEU A 71 -7.21 -7.11 -0.49
CA LEU A 71 -6.34 -8.01 -1.23
C LEU A 71 -5.83 -7.31 -2.48
N ASP A 72 -4.50 -7.30 -2.66
CA ASP A 72 -3.83 -6.82 -3.87
C ASP A 72 -2.87 -7.89 -4.38
N ALA A 73 -3.17 -8.46 -5.55
CA ALA A 73 -2.38 -9.52 -6.15
C ALA A 73 -1.16 -9.01 -6.94
N PHE A 74 -0.99 -7.69 -7.05
CA PHE A 74 0.08 -7.03 -7.81
C PHE A 74 0.56 -5.78 -7.08
N LEU A 75 1.20 -5.95 -5.93
CA LEU A 75 1.55 -4.86 -5.01
C LEU A 75 2.45 -3.79 -5.63
N GLY A 76 3.37 -4.18 -6.53
CA GLY A 76 4.32 -3.28 -7.15
C GLY A 76 5.12 -2.48 -6.11
N SER A 77 4.94 -1.18 -6.07
CA SER A 77 5.61 -0.31 -5.08
C SER A 77 4.99 -0.33 -3.67
N GLY A 78 3.91 -1.08 -3.43
CA GLY A 78 3.25 -1.20 -2.12
C GLY A 78 2.32 -0.05 -1.72
N SER A 79 1.90 0.78 -2.67
CA SER A 79 0.97 1.89 -2.36
C SER A 79 -0.31 1.42 -1.68
N THR A 80 -0.79 0.21 -2.00
CA THR A 80 -1.99 -0.38 -1.38
C THR A 80 -1.75 -0.74 0.09
N VAL A 81 -0.56 -1.25 0.43
CA VAL A 81 -0.19 -1.56 1.83
C VAL A 81 -0.21 -0.29 2.68
N ILE A 82 0.47 0.76 2.20
CA ILE A 82 0.53 2.05 2.91
C ILE A 82 -0.86 2.70 3.02
N ALA A 83 -1.66 2.63 1.94
CA ALA A 83 -3.01 3.17 1.95
C ALA A 83 -3.93 2.44 2.94
N ALA A 84 -3.85 1.11 2.98
CA ALA A 84 -4.63 0.29 3.91
C ALA A 84 -4.26 0.59 5.36
N GLU A 85 -2.96 0.65 5.68
CA GLU A 85 -2.45 1.04 7.00
C GLU A 85 -2.99 2.42 7.41
N ARG A 86 -2.83 3.41 6.54
CA ARG A 86 -3.29 4.79 6.77
C ARG A 86 -4.77 4.89 7.12
N VAL A 87 -5.62 4.06 6.50
CA VAL A 87 -7.08 4.11 6.71
C VAL A 87 -7.59 3.00 7.65
N GLY A 88 -6.68 2.24 8.27
CA GLY A 88 -6.97 1.21 9.26
C GLY A 88 -7.65 -0.04 8.68
N ARG A 89 -7.21 -0.49 7.51
CA ARG A 89 -7.58 -1.76 6.88
C ARG A 89 -6.41 -2.74 6.99
N ARG A 90 -6.70 -4.04 6.89
CA ARG A 90 -5.67 -5.08 6.82
C ARG A 90 -5.40 -5.40 5.36
N CYS A 91 -4.15 -5.25 4.91
CA CYS A 91 -3.76 -5.58 3.55
C CYS A 91 -3.09 -6.94 3.49
N TYR A 92 -3.54 -7.77 2.55
CA TYR A 92 -2.83 -8.94 2.08
C TYR A 92 -2.43 -8.71 0.64
N GLY A 93 -1.19 -8.97 0.30
CA GLY A 93 -0.69 -8.69 -1.03
C GLY A 93 0.28 -9.74 -1.53
N ILE A 94 0.41 -9.79 -2.82
CA ILE A 94 1.37 -10.66 -3.52
C ILE A 94 2.22 -9.77 -4.42
N GLU A 95 3.53 -10.01 -4.40
CA GLU A 95 4.48 -9.41 -5.32
C GLU A 95 5.44 -10.51 -5.79
N LEU A 96 5.70 -10.52 -7.08
CA LEU A 96 6.54 -11.55 -7.72
C LEU A 96 8.04 -11.21 -7.59
N ASP A 97 8.37 -9.92 -7.68
CA ASP A 97 9.75 -9.47 -7.64
C ASP A 97 10.21 -9.28 -6.19
N PRO A 98 11.20 -10.03 -5.70
CA PRO A 98 11.69 -9.93 -4.33
C PRO A 98 12.26 -8.54 -3.99
N HIS A 99 12.84 -7.82 -4.95
CA HIS A 99 13.34 -6.45 -4.71
C HIS A 99 12.19 -5.48 -4.42
N TYR A 100 11.04 -5.67 -5.06
CA TYR A 100 9.85 -4.90 -4.73
C TYR A 100 9.27 -5.29 -3.38
N VAL A 101 9.32 -6.57 -3.01
CA VAL A 101 8.90 -7.01 -1.66
C VAL A 101 9.72 -6.31 -0.59
N ASP A 102 11.04 -6.27 -0.71
CA ASP A 102 11.92 -5.57 0.23
C ASP A 102 11.59 -4.07 0.29
N THR A 103 11.37 -3.46 -0.86
CA THR A 103 10.97 -2.05 -0.95
C THR A 103 9.65 -1.79 -0.25
N ILE A 104 8.64 -2.66 -0.42
CA ILE A 104 7.34 -2.55 0.24
C ILE A 104 7.51 -2.63 1.75
N VAL A 105 8.31 -3.58 2.24
CA VAL A 105 8.54 -3.77 3.68
C VAL A 105 9.22 -2.54 4.28
N ARG A 106 10.30 -2.04 3.67
CA ARG A 106 11.00 -0.82 4.15
C ARG A 106 10.06 0.38 4.19
N ARG A 107 9.24 0.58 3.15
CA ARG A 107 8.25 1.66 3.09
C ARG A 107 7.21 1.54 4.19
N TRP A 108 6.70 0.34 4.42
CA TRP A 108 5.72 0.11 5.47
C TRP A 108 6.32 0.35 6.86
N GLN A 109 7.52 -0.16 7.13
CA GLN A 109 8.22 0.10 8.40
C GLN A 109 8.45 1.61 8.63
N ALA A 110 8.90 2.34 7.59
CA ALA A 110 9.10 3.77 7.67
C ALA A 110 7.79 4.55 7.93
N PHE A 111 6.67 4.07 7.39
CA PHE A 111 5.36 4.70 7.54
C PHE A 111 4.69 4.37 8.88
N SER A 112 4.69 3.10 9.29
CA SER A 112 4.01 2.61 10.49
C SER A 112 4.80 2.86 11.77
N GLY A 113 6.12 2.87 11.67
CA GLY A 113 7.02 2.82 12.83
C GLY A 113 7.17 1.43 13.44
N ASP A 114 6.49 0.42 12.87
CA ASP A 114 6.54 -0.96 13.33
C ASP A 114 7.60 -1.77 12.59
N CYS A 115 7.98 -2.92 13.17
CA CYS A 115 8.96 -3.82 12.60
C CYS A 115 8.28 -5.01 11.91
N ALA A 116 8.53 -5.19 10.62
CA ALA A 116 8.04 -6.35 9.88
C ALA A 116 8.75 -7.63 10.33
N ARG A 117 8.00 -8.73 10.42
CA ARG A 117 8.52 -10.04 10.84
C ARG A 117 8.15 -11.11 9.82
N ARG A 118 9.08 -12.01 9.58
CA ARG A 118 8.85 -13.19 8.75
C ARG A 118 8.04 -14.22 9.55
N ASP A 119 6.86 -14.58 9.06
CA ASP A 119 5.92 -15.48 9.74
C ASP A 119 6.57 -16.83 10.12
N ALA A 120 7.28 -17.47 9.19
CA ALA A 120 7.90 -18.78 9.40
C ALA A 120 8.98 -18.82 10.51
N SER A 121 9.67 -17.71 10.80
CA SER A 121 10.79 -17.69 11.74
C SER A 121 10.61 -16.66 12.87
N ASN A 122 9.60 -15.84 12.80
CA ASN A 122 9.36 -14.68 13.67
C ASN A 122 10.56 -13.69 13.75
N ARG A 123 11.52 -13.81 12.84
CA ARG A 123 12.67 -12.90 12.75
C ARG A 123 12.24 -11.60 12.11
N SER A 124 12.83 -10.49 12.55
CA SER A 124 12.57 -9.19 11.94
C SER A 124 13.20 -9.09 10.54
N PHE A 125 12.62 -8.24 9.72
CA PHE A 125 13.17 -7.94 8.39
C PHE A 125 14.60 -7.40 8.48
N ASN A 126 14.86 -6.51 9.43
CA ASN A 126 16.18 -5.89 9.61
C ASN A 126 17.26 -6.92 9.99
N GLU A 127 16.95 -7.87 10.88
CA GLU A 127 17.90 -8.96 11.24
C GLU A 127 18.26 -9.84 10.03
N ILE A 128 17.29 -10.08 9.14
CA ILE A 128 17.51 -10.88 7.93
C ILE A 128 18.33 -10.08 6.91
N GLU A 129 18.04 -8.79 6.75
CA GLU A 129 18.75 -7.90 5.84
C GLU A 129 20.22 -7.75 6.21
N GLU A 130 20.55 -7.50 7.48
CA GLU A 130 21.91 -7.39 8.00
C GLU A 130 22.74 -8.68 7.77
N GLU A 131 22.14 -9.85 7.96
CA GLU A 131 22.81 -11.12 7.68
C GLU A 131 23.12 -11.30 6.19
N MET A 132 22.18 -10.93 5.31
CA MET A 132 22.40 -11.03 3.87
C MET A 132 23.47 -10.06 3.38
N GLU A 133 23.52 -8.86 3.93
CA GLU A 133 24.58 -7.89 3.61
C GLU A 133 25.96 -8.40 4.05
N THR A 134 26.07 -8.94 5.27
CA THR A 134 27.33 -9.52 5.77
C THR A 134 27.79 -10.75 4.98
N ALA A 135 26.87 -11.58 4.51
CA ALA A 135 27.17 -12.75 3.70
C ALA A 135 27.66 -12.39 2.28
N ASN A 136 27.24 -11.27 1.73
CA ASN A 136 27.64 -10.81 0.38
C ASN A 136 29.00 -10.09 0.36
N VAL A 137 29.60 -9.80 1.50
CA VAL A 137 30.93 -9.11 1.60
C VAL A 137 32.09 -10.10 1.61
N HIS A 138 31.82 -11.42 1.61
CA HIS A 138 32.83 -12.49 1.55
C HIS A 138 32.74 -13.27 0.24
#